data_ceb6e0b9c47527e6ad3f7fc831d640b4
#
_entry.id   ceb6e0b9c47527e6ad3f7fc831d640b4
#
_cell.length_a   1.000
_cell.length_b   1.000
_cell.length_c   1.000
_cell.angle_alpha   90.00
_cell.angle_beta   90.00
_cell.angle_gamma   90.00
#
_symmetry.space_group_name_H-M   'P 1'
#
loop_
_entity.id
_entity.type
_entity.pdbx_description
1 polymer ?
#
loop_
_entity_poly.entity_id
_entity_poly.type
_entity_poly.pdbx_seq_one_letter_code
_entity_poly.pdbx_strand_id
1 'polypeptide(L)'
;MDRRRLIQSSAAIGAAAVLPIPLSTFAQASRALCYNCPTEWADWGGMLRLVNQKLNISVPPDNKNSGQSMAALIAEKNNPVADITYLGGQFGPQAREAGVLTPYKPQRWNEIPDGFKDRDGFWFTIHSGTLGLFVNTAALRGKPVPRSWQDLANPTYKGMIGYLNPASAAVGQVGVVAVNLALGGSYENFDPALRFFKNLQANAPIVPTQTSYARVISGEIPILLDYDFNAYRGQHTDKAPVQFVIPSEGTVALPYIMGLVNKGPNADNGRKVLDFVLSDEGQRHWANAHLRPVFASAMSTEARSRFLPDSEYKRTQAVDVFKLAAASKVIADRYQKEVG
;
A
#
# COMPACT_ATOMS: atom_id res chain seq x y z
N MET A 1 43.52 -79.31 13.56
CA MET A 1 45.01 -79.27 13.51
C MET A 1 45.35 -78.26 12.48
N ASP A 2 45.77 -77.26 12.88
CA ASP A 2 46.93 -76.46 13.27
C ASP A 2 47.24 -75.40 12.20
N ARG A 3 47.09 -74.22 12.58
CA ARG A 3 48.02 -73.21 13.10
C ARG A 3 48.86 -72.48 12.06
N ARG A 4 48.58 -71.19 12.09
CA ARG A 4 49.54 -70.06 12.01
C ARG A 4 50.60 -70.05 10.91
N ARG A 5 50.55 -69.04 10.07
CA ARG A 5 51.72 -68.12 9.89
C ARG A 5 51.28 -66.75 9.39
N LEU A 6 51.74 -65.76 10.14
CA LEU A 6 51.77 -64.36 9.80
C LEU A 6 52.47 -64.15 8.49
N ILE A 7 51.91 -63.21 7.70
CA ILE A 7 52.71 -62.41 6.80
C ILE A 7 52.34 -60.95 7.04
N GLN A 8 53.31 -60.21 7.58
CA GLN A 8 53.27 -58.77 7.72
C GLN A 8 53.43 -58.18 6.32
N SER A 9 52.47 -57.44 5.83
CA SER A 9 52.59 -56.59 4.63
C SER A 9 52.39 -55.13 5.10
N SER A 10 53.45 -54.37 5.11
CA SER A 10 53.49 -52.94 5.39
C SER A 10 52.74 -52.20 4.32
N ALA A 11 51.56 -51.71 4.63
CA ALA A 11 50.86 -50.75 3.77
C ALA A 11 51.28 -49.33 4.13
N ALA A 12 52.00 -48.68 3.27
CA ALA A 12 52.32 -47.24 3.33
C ALA A 12 50.99 -46.44 3.22
N ILE A 13 50.56 -45.82 4.32
CA ILE A 13 49.45 -44.86 4.28
C ILE A 13 49.96 -43.54 3.71
N GLY A 14 49.68 -43.30 2.43
CA GLY A 14 49.83 -41.97 1.82
C GLY A 14 48.87 -41.01 2.49
N ALA A 15 49.38 -40.04 3.27
CA ALA A 15 48.62 -38.92 3.76
C ALA A 15 48.23 -38.01 2.58
N ALA A 16 47.04 -38.19 2.03
CA ALA A 16 46.45 -37.22 1.14
C ALA A 16 46.14 -35.94 1.94
N ALA A 17 46.87 -34.87 1.70
CA ALA A 17 46.56 -33.56 2.23
C ALA A 17 45.24 -33.12 1.65
N VAL A 18 44.17 -33.23 2.45
CA VAL A 18 42.86 -32.60 2.13
C VAL A 18 43.04 -31.10 2.31
N LEU A 19 43.28 -30.42 1.20
CA LEU A 19 43.21 -28.95 1.17
C LEU A 19 41.78 -28.55 1.60
N PRO A 20 41.59 -27.64 2.57
CA PRO A 20 40.27 -27.14 2.91
C PRO A 20 39.75 -26.38 1.69
N ILE A 21 38.73 -26.92 1.02
CA ILE A 21 37.95 -26.15 0.03
C ILE A 21 37.32 -25.00 0.84
N PRO A 22 37.56 -23.75 0.48
CA PRO A 22 36.88 -22.66 1.15
C PRO A 22 35.40 -22.86 0.89
N LEU A 23 34.64 -23.23 1.92
CA LEU A 23 33.19 -23.12 1.94
C LEU A 23 32.88 -21.63 1.67
N SER A 24 32.55 -21.32 0.42
CA SER A 24 31.96 -20.03 0.08
C SER A 24 30.72 -19.92 0.97
N THR A 25 30.84 -19.22 2.07
CA THR A 25 29.69 -18.79 2.84
C THR A 25 28.92 -17.88 1.91
N PHE A 26 27.92 -18.45 1.23
CA PHE A 26 26.87 -17.63 0.63
C PHE A 26 26.33 -16.80 1.80
N ALA A 27 26.70 -15.52 1.83
CA ALA A 27 26.17 -14.62 2.83
C ALA A 27 24.66 -14.69 2.69
N GLN A 28 23.99 -15.29 3.67
CA GLN A 28 22.54 -15.35 3.70
C GLN A 28 22.04 -13.91 3.57
N ALA A 29 21.17 -13.62 2.59
CA ALA A 29 20.65 -12.28 2.38
C ALA A 29 20.08 -11.77 3.71
N SER A 30 20.48 -10.56 4.09
CA SER A 30 19.92 -9.89 5.26
C SER A 30 18.40 -9.78 5.08
N ARG A 31 17.64 -9.86 6.16
CA ARG A 31 16.18 -9.84 6.09
C ARG A 31 15.60 -8.63 6.82
N ALA A 32 14.49 -8.11 6.31
CA ALA A 32 13.56 -7.25 7.03
C ALA A 32 12.13 -7.69 6.72
N LEU A 33 11.20 -7.52 7.64
CA LEU A 33 9.79 -7.78 7.42
C LEU A 33 9.01 -6.48 7.41
N CYS A 34 8.31 -6.23 6.30
CA CYS A 34 7.40 -5.11 6.14
C CYS A 34 5.96 -5.61 6.16
N TYR A 35 5.11 -5.07 7.05
CA TYR A 35 3.69 -5.34 6.98
C TYR A 35 3.00 -4.45 5.95
N ASN A 36 2.04 -5.04 5.22
CA ASN A 36 1.22 -4.40 4.19
C ASN A 36 2.01 -3.96 2.95
N CYS A 37 2.88 -4.83 2.41
CA CYS A 37 3.52 -4.60 1.10
C CYS A 37 3.16 -5.72 0.11
N PRO A 38 1.89 -5.80 -0.32
CA PRO A 38 1.43 -6.82 -1.26
C PRO A 38 1.93 -6.51 -2.67
N THR A 39 2.39 -7.54 -3.39
CA THR A 39 3.01 -7.40 -4.73
C THR A 39 2.16 -6.65 -5.74
N GLU A 40 0.84 -6.84 -5.66
CA GLU A 40 -0.13 -6.30 -6.61
C GLU A 40 -0.52 -4.83 -6.34
N TRP A 41 -0.23 -4.32 -5.15
CA TRP A 41 -0.58 -2.97 -4.74
C TRP A 41 0.60 -2.03 -4.87
N ALA A 42 0.40 -0.86 -5.51
CA ALA A 42 1.39 0.21 -5.58
C ALA A 42 2.78 -0.25 -6.11
N ASP A 43 2.81 -1.29 -6.94
CA ASP A 43 4.03 -1.97 -7.43
C ASP A 43 5.05 -2.29 -6.32
N TRP A 44 4.55 -2.70 -5.14
CA TRP A 44 5.45 -3.19 -4.09
C TRP A 44 6.31 -4.36 -4.58
N GLY A 45 5.79 -5.22 -5.47
CA GLY A 45 6.58 -6.30 -6.07
C GLY A 45 7.85 -5.78 -6.75
N GLY A 46 7.76 -4.67 -7.49
CA GLY A 46 8.92 -4.00 -8.09
C GLY A 46 9.87 -3.41 -7.05
N MET A 47 9.32 -2.70 -6.04
CA MET A 47 10.12 -2.10 -4.97
C MET A 47 10.86 -3.17 -4.15
N LEU A 48 10.22 -4.29 -3.79
CA LEU A 48 10.86 -5.37 -3.02
C LEU A 48 12.02 -6.01 -3.80
N ARG A 49 11.86 -6.21 -5.11
CA ARG A 49 12.97 -6.66 -5.98
C ARG A 49 14.12 -5.66 -6.01
N LEU A 50 13.79 -4.37 -6.13
CA LEU A 50 14.79 -3.30 -6.17
C LEU A 50 15.56 -3.19 -4.85
N VAL A 51 14.89 -3.26 -3.70
CA VAL A 51 15.50 -3.34 -2.36
C VAL A 51 16.48 -4.52 -2.27
N ASN A 52 16.04 -5.71 -2.73
CA ASN A 52 16.91 -6.88 -2.70
C ASN A 52 18.16 -6.70 -3.59
N GLN A 53 17.99 -6.20 -4.80
CA GLN A 53 19.09 -5.97 -5.74
C GLN A 53 20.10 -4.93 -5.26
N LYS A 54 19.64 -3.87 -4.61
CA LYS A 54 20.50 -2.73 -4.22
C LYS A 54 21.10 -2.85 -2.82
N LEU A 55 20.37 -3.46 -1.91
CA LEU A 55 20.78 -3.54 -0.51
C LEU A 55 21.17 -4.96 -0.07
N ASN A 56 20.93 -5.97 -0.89
CA ASN A 56 21.01 -7.39 -0.51
C ASN A 56 20.17 -7.70 0.74
N ILE A 57 19.00 -7.04 0.85
CA ILE A 57 18.02 -7.27 1.91
C ILE A 57 16.80 -7.93 1.31
N SER A 58 16.45 -9.12 1.80
CA SER A 58 15.22 -9.81 1.44
C SER A 58 14.06 -9.27 2.27
N VAL A 59 13.05 -8.73 1.60
CA VAL A 59 11.79 -8.31 2.23
C VAL A 59 10.67 -9.13 1.58
N PRO A 60 10.12 -10.13 2.27
CA PRO A 60 9.01 -10.91 1.72
C PRO A 60 7.75 -10.04 1.59
N PRO A 61 6.92 -10.29 0.54
CA PRO A 61 5.64 -9.60 0.42
C PRO A 61 4.70 -9.96 1.58
N ASP A 62 3.84 -9.02 1.94
CA ASP A 62 2.82 -9.20 2.98
C ASP A 62 1.49 -8.63 2.49
N ASN A 63 0.44 -9.45 2.53
CA ASN A 63 -0.86 -9.15 1.93
C ASN A 63 -1.90 -8.57 2.92
N LYS A 64 -1.48 -8.20 4.13
CA LYS A 64 -2.38 -7.50 5.06
C LYS A 64 -2.81 -6.15 4.47
N ASN A 65 -4.00 -5.70 4.78
CA ASN A 65 -4.38 -4.30 4.63
C ASN A 65 -3.94 -3.47 5.87
N SER A 66 -4.09 -2.14 5.82
CA SER A 66 -3.63 -1.27 6.92
C SER A 66 -4.29 -1.59 8.26
N GLY A 67 -5.59 -1.93 8.28
CA GLY A 67 -6.30 -2.31 9.51
C GLY A 67 -5.80 -3.62 10.09
N GLN A 68 -5.59 -4.63 9.23
CA GLN A 68 -5.02 -5.92 9.63
C GLN A 68 -3.58 -5.78 10.14
N SER A 69 -2.80 -4.90 9.51
CA SER A 69 -1.43 -4.60 9.95
C SER A 69 -1.41 -3.93 11.32
N MET A 70 -2.30 -2.97 11.56
CA MET A 70 -2.44 -2.34 12.86
C MET A 70 -2.84 -3.34 13.95
N ALA A 71 -3.80 -4.22 13.67
CA ALA A 71 -4.21 -5.25 14.63
C ALA A 71 -3.05 -6.20 14.96
N ALA A 72 -2.28 -6.64 13.95
CA ALA A 72 -1.10 -7.48 14.15
C ALA A 72 -0.01 -6.76 14.96
N LEU A 73 0.35 -5.52 14.61
CA LEU A 73 1.35 -4.72 15.32
C LEU A 73 0.98 -4.52 16.81
N ILE A 74 -0.30 -4.30 17.11
CA ILE A 74 -0.78 -4.16 18.50
C ILE A 74 -0.70 -5.50 19.25
N ALA A 75 -1.13 -6.58 18.62
CA ALA A 75 -1.08 -7.92 19.23
C ALA A 75 0.36 -8.37 19.50
N GLU A 76 1.29 -8.01 18.64
CA GLU A 76 2.72 -8.39 18.70
C GLU A 76 3.59 -7.38 19.47
N LYS A 77 3.02 -6.33 20.03
CA LYS A 77 3.74 -5.18 20.63
C LYS A 77 4.86 -5.57 21.60
N ASN A 78 4.66 -6.65 22.37
CA ASN A 78 5.63 -7.15 23.35
C ASN A 78 6.69 -8.08 22.76
N ASN A 79 6.41 -8.67 21.60
CA ASN A 79 7.32 -9.52 20.84
C ASN A 79 7.15 -9.27 19.33
N PRO A 80 7.61 -8.12 18.82
CA PRO A 80 7.39 -7.73 17.44
C PRO A 80 8.00 -8.70 16.44
N VAL A 81 7.27 -8.93 15.35
CA VAL A 81 7.71 -9.78 14.24
C VAL A 81 8.13 -8.93 13.05
N ALA A 82 7.40 -7.82 12.80
CA ALA A 82 7.74 -6.88 11.74
C ALA A 82 8.87 -5.91 12.16
N ASP A 83 9.61 -5.42 11.16
CA ASP A 83 10.65 -4.41 11.32
C ASP A 83 10.18 -3.02 10.89
N ILE A 84 9.37 -2.98 9.84
CA ILE A 84 8.78 -1.77 9.26
C ILE A 84 7.35 -2.05 8.85
N THR A 85 6.58 -0.99 8.66
CA THR A 85 5.19 -1.10 8.20
C THR A 85 4.87 -0.02 7.19
N TYR A 86 3.99 -0.36 6.23
CA TYR A 86 3.41 0.53 5.24
C TYR A 86 1.91 0.66 5.49
N LEU A 87 1.41 1.87 5.66
CA LEU A 87 0.03 2.12 6.09
C LEU A 87 -0.59 3.29 5.31
N GLY A 88 -1.91 3.31 5.21
CA GLY A 88 -2.63 4.54 4.87
C GLY A 88 -2.39 5.61 5.93
N GLY A 89 -2.29 6.87 5.53
CA GLY A 89 -1.83 7.97 6.38
C GLY A 89 -2.54 8.11 7.73
N GLN A 90 -3.85 7.83 7.78
CA GLN A 90 -4.64 7.92 9.02
C GLN A 90 -4.18 6.92 10.12
N PHE A 91 -3.52 5.85 9.75
CA PHE A 91 -3.00 4.88 10.71
C PHE A 91 -1.68 5.32 11.36
N GLY A 92 -1.01 6.34 10.83
CA GLY A 92 0.23 6.88 11.42
C GLY A 92 0.04 7.39 12.84
N PRO A 93 -0.88 8.34 13.09
CA PRO A 93 -1.20 8.80 14.43
C PRO A 93 -1.63 7.67 15.38
N GLN A 94 -2.46 6.73 14.89
CA GLN A 94 -2.92 5.58 15.68
C GLN A 94 -1.77 4.65 16.06
N ALA A 95 -0.84 4.37 15.14
CA ALA A 95 0.33 3.52 15.39
C ALA A 95 1.30 4.16 16.39
N ARG A 96 1.48 5.49 16.32
CA ARG A 96 2.23 6.25 17.32
C ARG A 96 1.57 6.13 18.70
N GLU A 97 0.28 6.41 18.82
CA GLU A 97 -0.47 6.36 20.06
C GLU A 97 -0.46 4.94 20.67
N ALA A 98 -0.62 3.92 19.86
CA ALA A 98 -0.51 2.52 20.28
C ALA A 98 0.90 2.13 20.75
N GLY A 99 1.93 2.96 20.46
CA GLY A 99 3.33 2.72 20.84
C GLY A 99 3.95 1.53 20.08
N VAL A 100 3.45 1.23 18.87
CA VAL A 100 3.97 0.15 18.02
C VAL A 100 5.07 0.62 17.06
N LEU A 101 5.28 1.93 16.96
CA LEU A 101 6.38 2.54 16.18
C LEU A 101 7.44 3.13 17.11
N THR A 102 8.65 3.27 16.58
CA THR A 102 9.76 3.99 17.21
C THR A 102 10.25 5.11 16.29
N PRO A 103 10.72 6.26 16.84
CA PRO A 103 11.21 7.35 16.02
C PRO A 103 12.37 6.94 15.12
N TYR A 104 12.26 7.30 13.85
CA TYR A 104 13.35 7.23 12.89
C TYR A 104 13.21 8.35 11.86
N LYS A 105 14.26 9.12 11.66
CA LYS A 105 14.34 10.19 10.67
C LYS A 105 15.29 9.74 9.55
N PRO A 106 14.75 9.33 8.38
CA PRO A 106 15.57 8.93 7.22
C PRO A 106 16.51 10.05 6.76
N GLN A 107 17.50 9.72 5.93
CA GLN A 107 18.51 10.68 5.45
C GLN A 107 17.88 11.94 4.80
N ARG A 108 16.76 11.79 4.08
CA ARG A 108 16.05 12.89 3.41
C ARG A 108 14.89 13.47 4.23
N TRP A 109 14.87 13.25 5.51
CA TRP A 109 13.82 13.71 6.42
C TRP A 109 13.43 15.18 6.26
N ASN A 110 14.42 16.06 6.13
CA ASN A 110 14.20 17.50 6.06
C ASN A 110 13.56 17.96 4.75
N GLU A 111 13.61 17.13 3.69
CA GLU A 111 13.00 17.40 2.41
C GLU A 111 11.50 17.04 2.37
N ILE A 112 11.04 16.21 3.32
CA ILE A 112 9.61 15.86 3.40
C ILE A 112 8.84 17.06 3.96
N PRO A 113 7.77 17.56 3.29
CA PRO A 113 6.98 18.66 3.82
C PRO A 113 6.35 18.33 5.18
N ASP A 114 6.21 19.32 6.07
CA ASP A 114 5.78 19.10 7.46
C ASP A 114 4.39 18.45 7.58
N GLY A 115 3.47 18.71 6.65
CA GLY A 115 2.16 18.06 6.63
C GLY A 115 2.18 16.57 6.25
N PHE A 116 3.36 16.06 5.82
CA PHE A 116 3.53 14.68 5.32
C PHE A 116 4.43 13.82 6.22
N LYS A 117 4.69 14.24 7.44
CA LYS A 117 5.50 13.49 8.41
C LYS A 117 5.06 13.78 9.85
N ASP A 118 5.34 12.85 10.74
CA ASP A 118 5.25 13.07 12.19
C ASP A 118 6.46 13.86 12.68
N ARG A 119 6.28 14.92 13.47
CA ARG A 119 7.38 15.80 13.94
C ARG A 119 8.51 15.06 14.63
N ASP A 120 8.14 14.02 15.38
CA ASP A 120 9.08 13.26 16.20
C ASP A 120 9.72 12.10 15.44
N GLY A 121 9.24 11.81 14.20
CA GLY A 121 9.81 10.79 13.35
C GLY A 121 9.17 9.40 13.44
N PHE A 122 7.97 9.27 14.01
CA PHE A 122 7.30 7.98 14.11
C PHE A 122 6.85 7.44 12.75
N TRP A 123 6.47 8.33 11.82
CA TRP A 123 6.07 7.96 10.47
C TRP A 123 6.36 9.10 9.48
N PHE A 124 6.43 8.75 8.21
CA PHE A 124 6.59 9.68 7.10
C PHE A 124 5.97 9.15 5.83
N THR A 125 5.49 10.06 4.97
CA THR A 125 4.91 9.75 3.68
C THR A 125 5.98 9.35 2.68
N ILE A 126 5.70 8.34 1.87
CA ILE A 126 6.55 7.89 0.77
C ILE A 126 5.94 8.19 -0.59
N HIS A 127 4.64 8.15 -0.70
CA HIS A 127 3.85 8.51 -1.90
C HIS A 127 2.41 8.81 -1.50
N SER A 128 1.62 9.28 -2.47
CA SER A 128 0.18 9.47 -2.32
C SER A 128 -0.59 8.94 -3.53
N GLY A 129 -1.90 8.77 -3.35
CA GLY A 129 -2.86 8.45 -4.40
C GLY A 129 -4.10 9.34 -4.29
N THR A 130 -4.70 9.67 -5.43
CA THR A 130 -5.98 10.37 -5.52
C THR A 130 -7.10 9.35 -5.65
N LEU A 131 -8.09 9.39 -4.77
CA LEU A 131 -9.26 8.52 -4.85
C LEU A 131 -10.19 8.98 -5.98
N GLY A 132 -10.82 8.03 -6.66
CA GLY A 132 -11.79 8.33 -7.72
C GLY A 132 -12.46 7.05 -8.21
N LEU A 133 -12.88 7.08 -9.48
CA LEU A 133 -13.52 5.94 -10.11
C LEU A 133 -12.52 5.25 -11.03
N PHE A 134 -12.17 4.01 -10.71
CA PHE A 134 -11.42 3.11 -11.57
C PHE A 134 -12.42 2.32 -12.41
N VAL A 135 -12.51 2.65 -13.70
CA VAL A 135 -13.60 2.19 -14.58
C VAL A 135 -13.05 1.29 -15.68
N ASN A 136 -13.57 0.07 -15.79
CA ASN A 136 -13.39 -0.78 -16.96
C ASN A 136 -14.45 -0.43 -17.99
N THR A 137 -14.04 0.28 -19.04
CA THR A 137 -14.97 0.82 -20.07
C THR A 137 -15.60 -0.27 -20.94
N ALA A 138 -14.89 -1.37 -21.18
CA ALA A 138 -15.44 -2.51 -21.91
C ALA A 138 -16.53 -3.23 -21.09
N ALA A 139 -16.32 -3.35 -19.76
CA ALA A 139 -17.29 -3.99 -18.86
C ALA A 139 -18.56 -3.16 -18.65
N LEU A 140 -18.55 -1.86 -19.00
CA LEU A 140 -19.76 -1.04 -19.00
C LEU A 140 -20.76 -1.43 -20.12
N ARG A 141 -20.32 -2.18 -21.14
CA ARG A 141 -21.19 -2.69 -22.22
C ARG A 141 -22.02 -1.61 -22.89
N GLY A 142 -21.37 -0.50 -23.24
CA GLY A 142 -22.00 0.65 -23.92
C GLY A 142 -22.74 1.64 -23.00
N LYS A 143 -22.78 1.37 -21.67
CA LYS A 143 -23.29 2.36 -20.72
C LYS A 143 -22.31 3.54 -20.59
N PRO A 144 -22.78 4.76 -20.29
CA PRO A 144 -21.90 5.91 -20.12
C PRO A 144 -20.92 5.70 -18.96
N VAL A 145 -19.74 6.32 -19.05
CA VAL A 145 -18.79 6.36 -17.93
C VAL A 145 -19.31 7.37 -16.90
N PRO A 146 -19.46 6.97 -15.61
CA PRO A 146 -19.89 7.91 -14.57
C PRO A 146 -18.85 9.00 -14.37
N ARG A 147 -19.30 10.24 -14.15
CA ARG A 147 -18.44 11.42 -13.99
C ARG A 147 -18.61 12.12 -12.65
N SER A 148 -19.56 11.66 -11.84
CA SER A 148 -19.88 12.22 -10.54
C SER A 148 -20.09 11.09 -9.50
N TRP A 149 -20.01 11.41 -8.22
CA TRP A 149 -20.45 10.45 -7.18
C TRP A 149 -21.93 10.15 -7.33
N GLN A 150 -22.74 11.17 -7.63
CA GLN A 150 -24.18 11.02 -7.78
C GLN A 150 -24.58 10.10 -8.94
N ASP A 151 -23.81 10.07 -10.02
CA ASP A 151 -24.05 9.15 -11.14
C ASP A 151 -24.11 7.68 -10.69
N LEU A 152 -23.31 7.30 -9.65
CA LEU A 152 -23.29 5.94 -9.14
C LEU A 152 -24.62 5.48 -8.55
N ALA A 153 -25.47 6.41 -8.13
CA ALA A 153 -26.83 6.08 -7.65
C ALA A 153 -27.81 5.75 -8.79
N ASN A 154 -27.44 5.98 -10.05
CA ASN A 154 -28.29 5.66 -11.20
C ASN A 154 -28.47 4.15 -11.32
N PRO A 155 -29.73 3.62 -11.46
CA PRO A 155 -29.99 2.20 -11.64
C PRO A 155 -29.29 1.54 -12.84
N THR A 156 -28.82 2.34 -13.80
CA THR A 156 -27.99 1.89 -14.92
C THR A 156 -26.75 1.11 -14.48
N TYR A 157 -26.19 1.42 -13.29
CA TYR A 157 -24.99 0.80 -12.76
C TYR A 157 -25.27 -0.31 -11.72
N LYS A 158 -26.49 -0.82 -11.66
CA LYS A 158 -26.84 -1.89 -10.72
C LYS A 158 -25.92 -3.12 -10.90
N GLY A 159 -25.32 -3.59 -9.80
CA GLY A 159 -24.37 -4.71 -9.79
C GLY A 159 -23.00 -4.41 -10.40
N MET A 160 -22.70 -3.13 -10.71
CA MET A 160 -21.45 -2.75 -11.40
C MET A 160 -20.47 -1.98 -10.52
N ILE A 161 -20.87 -1.56 -9.33
CA ILE A 161 -20.08 -0.67 -8.46
C ILE A 161 -19.44 -1.48 -7.37
N GLY A 162 -18.15 -1.23 -7.13
CA GLY A 162 -17.41 -1.80 -6.01
C GLY A 162 -16.74 -0.72 -5.16
N TYR A 163 -16.58 -0.99 -3.88
CA TYR A 163 -15.74 -0.22 -2.96
C TYR A 163 -15.32 -1.08 -1.78
N LEU A 164 -14.13 -0.82 -1.21
CA LEU A 164 -13.64 -1.59 -0.07
C LEU A 164 -14.39 -1.24 1.21
N ASN A 165 -14.54 -2.23 2.10
CA ASN A 165 -15.29 -2.06 3.35
C ASN A 165 -14.64 -0.99 4.25
N PRO A 166 -15.35 0.10 4.59
CA PRO A 166 -14.83 1.18 5.42
C PRO A 166 -14.49 0.76 6.87
N ALA A 167 -15.06 -0.35 7.36
CA ALA A 167 -14.76 -0.84 8.70
C ALA A 167 -13.38 -1.49 8.83
N SER A 168 -12.78 -1.93 7.70
CA SER A 168 -11.53 -2.71 7.73
C SER A 168 -10.42 -2.19 6.81
N ALA A 169 -10.75 -1.40 5.79
CA ALA A 169 -9.80 -0.98 4.78
C ALA A 169 -9.61 0.54 4.76
N ALA A 170 -8.33 0.99 4.69
CA ALA A 170 -8.00 2.41 4.55
C ALA A 170 -8.71 3.05 3.35
N VAL A 171 -8.68 2.38 2.19
CA VAL A 171 -9.33 2.86 0.95
C VAL A 171 -10.82 3.05 1.16
N GLY A 172 -11.48 2.14 1.88
CA GLY A 172 -12.91 2.27 2.19
C GLY A 172 -13.21 3.50 3.06
N GLN A 173 -12.42 3.73 4.11
CA GLN A 173 -12.56 4.93 4.95
C GLN A 173 -12.34 6.22 4.15
N VAL A 174 -11.30 6.23 3.30
CA VAL A 174 -11.02 7.37 2.41
C VAL A 174 -12.15 7.57 1.39
N GLY A 175 -12.78 6.49 0.94
CA GLY A 175 -13.98 6.55 0.09
C GLY A 175 -15.14 7.27 0.78
N VAL A 176 -15.38 6.97 2.06
CA VAL A 176 -16.39 7.68 2.85
C VAL A 176 -16.04 9.16 2.99
N VAL A 177 -14.78 9.50 3.29
CA VAL A 177 -14.33 10.90 3.42
C VAL A 177 -14.43 11.65 2.10
N ALA A 178 -14.01 11.03 0.99
CA ALA A 178 -14.08 11.65 -0.34
C ALA A 178 -15.51 12.04 -0.72
N VAL A 179 -16.44 11.09 -0.61
CA VAL A 179 -17.86 11.32 -0.86
C VAL A 179 -18.43 12.34 0.12
N ASN A 180 -18.07 12.26 1.39
CA ASN A 180 -18.57 13.15 2.42
C ASN A 180 -18.22 14.63 2.15
N LEU A 181 -16.95 14.90 1.93
CA LEU A 181 -16.46 16.26 1.66
C LEU A 181 -17.02 16.79 0.33
N ALA A 182 -17.09 15.92 -0.71
CA ALA A 182 -17.65 16.29 -2.01
C ALA A 182 -19.15 16.65 -1.93
N LEU A 183 -19.89 16.04 -1.00
CA LEU A 183 -21.32 16.30 -0.79
C LEU A 183 -21.63 17.29 0.34
N GLY A 184 -20.63 18.07 0.78
CA GLY A 184 -20.79 19.16 1.75
C GLY A 184 -20.76 18.73 3.22
N GLY A 185 -20.26 17.51 3.51
CA GLY A 185 -20.01 17.06 4.89
C GLY A 185 -18.67 17.58 5.45
N SER A 186 -18.35 17.17 6.66
CA SER A 186 -17.08 17.49 7.35
C SER A 186 -16.55 16.28 8.11
N TYR A 187 -15.39 16.41 8.75
CA TYR A 187 -14.85 15.35 9.62
C TYR A 187 -15.65 15.15 10.89
N GLU A 188 -16.52 16.09 11.25
CA GLU A 188 -17.43 16.04 12.40
C GLU A 188 -18.84 15.57 12.01
N ASN A 189 -19.17 15.60 10.70
CA ASN A 189 -20.48 15.19 10.17
C ASN A 189 -20.35 14.33 8.91
N PHE A 190 -20.61 13.03 9.04
CA PHE A 190 -20.57 12.04 7.95
C PHE A 190 -21.96 11.70 7.37
N ASP A 191 -23.01 12.40 7.74
CA ASP A 191 -24.36 12.14 7.25
C ASP A 191 -24.48 12.18 5.72
N PRO A 192 -23.82 13.10 4.97
CA PRO A 192 -23.91 13.11 3.53
C PRO A 192 -23.39 11.81 2.90
N ALA A 193 -22.21 11.32 3.33
CA ALA A 193 -21.64 10.08 2.83
C ALA A 193 -22.48 8.86 3.23
N LEU A 194 -22.91 8.77 4.48
CA LEU A 194 -23.68 7.61 4.94
C LEU A 194 -25.02 7.50 4.23
N ARG A 195 -25.70 8.63 3.98
CA ARG A 195 -26.89 8.66 3.11
C ARG A 195 -26.58 8.20 1.68
N PHE A 196 -25.47 8.68 1.11
CA PHE A 196 -25.05 8.25 -0.22
C PHE A 196 -24.81 6.74 -0.28
N PHE A 197 -23.99 6.16 0.62
CA PHE A 197 -23.71 4.72 0.63
C PHE A 197 -24.95 3.88 0.94
N LYS A 198 -25.84 4.36 1.79
CA LYS A 198 -27.14 3.72 2.04
C LYS A 198 -28.00 3.68 0.78
N ASN A 199 -28.12 4.80 0.06
CA ASN A 199 -28.85 4.86 -1.20
C ASN A 199 -28.22 3.97 -2.27
N LEU A 200 -26.86 3.89 -2.29
CA LEU A 200 -26.11 3.06 -3.21
C LEU A 200 -26.44 1.57 -3.09
N GLN A 201 -26.95 1.10 -1.91
CA GLN A 201 -27.35 -0.29 -1.71
C GLN A 201 -28.46 -0.73 -2.69
N ALA A 202 -29.30 0.18 -3.19
CA ALA A 202 -30.26 -0.10 -4.24
C ALA A 202 -29.61 -0.62 -5.54
N ASN A 203 -28.36 -0.24 -5.78
CA ASN A 203 -27.56 -0.70 -6.91
C ASN A 203 -26.77 -1.99 -6.61
N ALA A 204 -27.01 -2.65 -5.48
CA ALA A 204 -26.36 -3.90 -5.08
C ALA A 204 -24.81 -3.85 -5.27
N PRO A 205 -24.12 -2.95 -4.58
CA PRO A 205 -22.68 -2.80 -4.75
C PRO A 205 -21.93 -4.04 -4.26
N ILE A 206 -20.75 -4.26 -4.83
CA ILE A 206 -19.81 -5.31 -4.43
C ILE A 206 -18.85 -4.71 -3.39
N VAL A 207 -18.80 -5.29 -2.18
CA VAL A 207 -17.97 -4.78 -1.08
C VAL A 207 -16.90 -5.81 -0.69
N PRO A 208 -15.78 -5.89 -1.43
CA PRO A 208 -14.70 -6.81 -1.12
C PRO A 208 -13.93 -6.37 0.13
N THR A 209 -13.28 -7.33 0.79
CA THR A 209 -12.45 -7.10 1.98
C THR A 209 -10.99 -6.78 1.65
N GLN A 210 -10.56 -7.07 0.42
CA GLN A 210 -9.19 -6.90 -0.08
C GLN A 210 -9.19 -6.08 -1.37
N THR A 211 -7.99 -5.59 -1.76
CA THR A 211 -7.81 -4.90 -3.04
C THR A 211 -8.37 -5.72 -4.21
N SER A 212 -9.00 -5.03 -5.16
CA SER A 212 -9.79 -5.67 -6.22
C SER A 212 -9.31 -5.31 -7.61
N TYR A 213 -8.02 -4.98 -7.77
CA TYR A 213 -7.42 -4.64 -9.06
C TYR A 213 -7.75 -5.69 -10.15
N ALA A 214 -7.44 -6.96 -9.90
CA ALA A 214 -7.69 -8.04 -10.87
C ALA A 214 -9.16 -8.18 -11.25
N ARG A 215 -10.09 -7.91 -10.31
CA ARG A 215 -11.53 -7.96 -10.56
C ARG A 215 -12.02 -6.81 -11.44
N VAL A 216 -11.34 -5.66 -11.40
CA VAL A 216 -11.63 -4.57 -12.35
C VAL A 216 -11.07 -4.90 -13.72
N ILE A 217 -9.83 -5.39 -13.80
CA ILE A 217 -9.20 -5.77 -15.07
C ILE A 217 -10.02 -6.85 -15.79
N SER A 218 -10.51 -7.85 -15.07
CA SER A 218 -11.38 -8.89 -15.63
C SER A 218 -12.79 -8.41 -15.99
N GLY A 219 -13.20 -7.22 -15.53
CA GLY A 219 -14.56 -6.68 -15.71
C GLY A 219 -15.61 -7.25 -14.76
N GLU A 220 -15.22 -8.01 -13.73
CA GLU A 220 -16.11 -8.47 -12.67
C GLU A 220 -16.67 -7.30 -11.85
N ILE A 221 -15.83 -6.29 -11.59
CA ILE A 221 -16.22 -5.01 -10.99
C ILE A 221 -15.99 -3.92 -12.02
N PRO A 222 -17.02 -3.51 -12.79
CA PRO A 222 -16.86 -2.50 -13.83
C PRO A 222 -16.43 -1.11 -13.33
N ILE A 223 -16.84 -0.73 -12.11
CA ILE A 223 -16.56 0.59 -11.52
C ILE A 223 -16.11 0.35 -10.07
N LEU A 224 -14.87 0.67 -9.74
CA LEU A 224 -14.34 0.54 -8.38
C LEU A 224 -13.95 1.93 -7.83
N LEU A 225 -14.38 2.23 -6.61
CA LEU A 225 -13.82 3.36 -5.86
C LEU A 225 -12.40 2.98 -5.43
N ASP A 226 -11.41 3.56 -6.10
CA ASP A 226 -10.00 3.22 -5.87
C ASP A 226 -9.07 4.38 -6.27
N TYR A 227 -7.77 4.20 -6.07
CA TYR A 227 -6.79 5.22 -6.37
C TYR A 227 -6.39 5.25 -7.84
N ASP A 228 -6.01 6.44 -8.28
CA ASP A 228 -5.55 6.77 -9.63
C ASP A 228 -4.40 5.87 -10.10
N PHE A 229 -3.43 5.54 -9.24
CA PHE A 229 -2.27 4.72 -9.62
C PHE A 229 -2.66 3.30 -10.06
N ASN A 230 -3.72 2.70 -9.50
CA ASN A 230 -4.22 1.40 -9.93
C ASN A 230 -4.86 1.50 -11.33
N ALA A 231 -5.66 2.53 -11.57
CA ALA A 231 -6.25 2.75 -12.88
C ALA A 231 -5.18 3.04 -13.95
N TYR A 232 -4.16 3.84 -13.63
CA TYR A 232 -3.04 4.11 -14.54
C TYR A 232 -2.17 2.89 -14.80
N ARG A 233 -1.94 2.05 -13.78
CA ARG A 233 -1.30 0.75 -13.99
C ARG A 233 -2.09 -0.07 -15.01
N GLY A 234 -3.37 -0.23 -14.83
CA GLY A 234 -4.25 -0.95 -15.76
C GLY A 234 -4.18 -0.38 -17.17
N GLN A 235 -4.25 0.94 -17.29
CA GLN A 235 -4.25 1.64 -18.59
C GLN A 235 -2.87 1.60 -19.28
N HIS A 236 -1.80 1.91 -18.55
CA HIS A 236 -0.48 2.15 -19.15
C HIS A 236 0.44 0.94 -19.11
N THR A 237 0.34 0.08 -18.11
CA THR A 237 1.18 -1.12 -17.96
C THR A 237 0.48 -2.35 -18.52
N ASP A 238 -0.73 -2.65 -18.06
CA ASP A 238 -1.45 -3.87 -18.44
C ASP A 238 -2.27 -3.69 -19.73
N LYS A 239 -2.33 -2.45 -20.28
CA LYS A 239 -3.04 -2.10 -21.53
C LYS A 239 -4.51 -2.53 -21.52
N ALA A 240 -5.11 -2.58 -20.37
CA ALA A 240 -6.53 -2.90 -20.21
C ALA A 240 -7.43 -1.74 -20.65
N PRO A 241 -8.68 -2.00 -21.06
CA PRO A 241 -9.64 -0.96 -21.44
C PRO A 241 -10.21 -0.27 -20.21
N VAL A 242 -9.35 0.39 -19.45
CA VAL A 242 -9.71 1.06 -18.19
C VAL A 242 -9.34 2.54 -18.23
N GLN A 243 -10.00 3.32 -17.41
CA GLN A 243 -9.69 4.74 -17.20
C GLN A 243 -9.93 5.15 -15.76
N PHE A 244 -9.28 6.24 -15.35
CA PHE A 244 -9.52 6.92 -14.09
C PHE A 244 -10.42 8.13 -14.28
N VAL A 245 -11.35 8.35 -13.34
CA VAL A 245 -12.23 9.53 -13.32
C VAL A 245 -12.16 10.19 -11.95
N ILE A 246 -11.87 11.48 -11.92
CA ILE A 246 -12.05 12.33 -10.75
C ILE A 246 -13.48 12.86 -10.80
N PRO A 247 -14.35 12.54 -9.82
CA PRO A 247 -15.74 12.99 -9.81
C PRO A 247 -15.88 14.52 -9.84
N SER A 248 -16.90 15.02 -10.50
CA SER A 248 -17.14 16.44 -10.70
C SER A 248 -17.31 17.24 -9.42
N GLU A 249 -17.88 16.63 -8.38
CA GLU A 249 -18.06 17.24 -7.06
C GLU A 249 -16.76 17.34 -6.27
N GLY A 250 -15.69 16.68 -6.73
CA GLY A 250 -14.40 16.65 -6.07
C GLY A 250 -14.10 15.33 -5.37
N THR A 251 -12.88 15.24 -4.87
CA THR A 251 -12.35 14.04 -4.18
C THR A 251 -11.20 14.40 -3.26
N VAL A 252 -10.52 13.37 -2.74
CA VAL A 252 -9.39 13.54 -1.83
C VAL A 252 -8.16 12.75 -2.29
N ALA A 253 -6.98 13.22 -1.88
CA ALA A 253 -5.72 12.48 -1.97
C ALA A 253 -5.28 12.05 -0.57
N LEU A 254 -4.90 10.77 -0.44
CA LEU A 254 -4.36 10.21 0.79
C LEU A 254 -2.85 9.96 0.65
N PRO A 255 -2.04 10.44 1.61
CA PRO A 255 -0.66 9.98 1.74
C PRO A 255 -0.59 8.54 2.26
N TYR A 256 0.36 7.78 1.74
CA TYR A 256 0.76 6.49 2.29
C TYR A 256 2.09 6.65 3.01
N ILE A 257 2.14 6.08 4.21
CA ILE A 257 3.24 6.28 5.15
C ILE A 257 4.02 5.01 5.43
N MET A 258 5.25 5.16 5.86
CA MET A 258 6.03 4.10 6.49
C MET A 258 6.51 4.52 7.87
N GLY A 259 6.75 3.52 8.72
CA GLY A 259 7.33 3.70 10.04
C GLY A 259 8.20 2.51 10.46
N LEU A 260 9.14 2.77 11.35
CA LEU A 260 9.99 1.76 11.97
C LEU A 260 9.22 1.13 13.14
N VAL A 261 9.09 -0.19 13.14
CA VAL A 261 8.38 -0.91 14.22
C VAL A 261 9.24 -0.90 15.49
N ASN A 262 8.60 -0.59 16.61
CA ASN A 262 9.27 -0.55 17.90
C ASN A 262 9.76 -1.96 18.28
N LYS A 263 11.06 -2.09 18.58
CA LYS A 263 11.75 -3.34 18.90
C LYS A 263 11.68 -4.41 17.80
N GLY A 264 11.50 -4.01 16.53
CA GLY A 264 11.57 -4.94 15.40
C GLY A 264 12.90 -5.73 15.40
N PRO A 265 12.87 -7.05 15.10
CA PRO A 265 14.05 -7.93 15.27
C PRO A 265 15.21 -7.56 14.32
N ASN A 266 14.94 -6.96 13.16
CA ASN A 266 15.94 -6.55 12.17
C ASN A 266 15.88 -5.03 11.92
N ALA A 267 15.78 -4.22 12.98
CA ALA A 267 15.57 -2.77 12.88
C ALA A 267 16.60 -2.06 12.01
N ASP A 268 17.88 -2.49 11.99
CA ASP A 268 18.92 -1.89 11.15
C ASP A 268 18.65 -2.12 9.65
N ASN A 269 18.19 -3.30 9.27
CA ASN A 269 17.76 -3.55 7.90
C ASN A 269 16.49 -2.77 7.57
N GLY A 270 15.56 -2.67 8.53
CA GLY A 270 14.38 -1.81 8.41
C GLY A 270 14.75 -0.36 8.10
N ARG A 271 15.71 0.24 8.82
CA ARG A 271 16.20 1.61 8.57
C ARG A 271 16.77 1.75 7.16
N LYS A 272 17.60 0.80 6.70
CA LYS A 272 18.14 0.83 5.33
C LYS A 272 17.05 0.78 4.27
N VAL A 273 16.01 -0.01 4.47
CA VAL A 273 14.86 -0.06 3.56
C VAL A 273 14.10 1.28 3.57
N LEU A 274 13.87 1.88 4.75
CA LEU A 274 13.21 3.18 4.89
C LEU A 274 14.00 4.31 4.20
N ASP A 275 15.34 4.31 4.32
CA ASP A 275 16.19 5.26 3.59
C ASP A 275 16.10 5.04 2.08
N PHE A 276 16.12 3.78 1.64
CA PHE A 276 16.07 3.44 0.22
C PHE A 276 14.76 3.85 -0.44
N VAL A 277 13.60 3.63 0.18
CA VAL A 277 12.31 4.02 -0.41
C VAL A 277 12.16 5.53 -0.59
N LEU A 278 12.93 6.33 0.17
CA LEU A 278 13.02 7.79 0.03
C LEU A 278 14.20 8.25 -0.82
N SER A 279 15.08 7.36 -1.26
CA SER A 279 16.16 7.72 -2.19
C SER A 279 15.62 8.18 -3.53
N ASP A 280 16.45 8.83 -4.35
CA ASP A 280 16.05 9.19 -5.72
C ASP A 280 15.61 7.98 -6.55
N GLU A 281 16.25 6.83 -6.36
CA GLU A 281 15.91 5.60 -7.06
C GLU A 281 14.55 5.05 -6.58
N GLY A 282 14.33 5.00 -5.27
CA GLY A 282 13.05 4.58 -4.70
C GLY A 282 11.89 5.49 -5.10
N GLN A 283 12.11 6.80 -5.07
CA GLN A 283 11.08 7.77 -5.44
C GLN A 283 10.78 7.76 -6.94
N ARG A 284 11.81 7.57 -7.81
CA ARG A 284 11.58 7.34 -9.26
C ARG A 284 10.82 6.04 -9.52
N HIS A 285 11.06 4.99 -8.73
CA HIS A 285 10.29 3.76 -8.85
C HIS A 285 8.79 4.02 -8.63
N TRP A 286 8.43 4.74 -7.55
CA TRP A 286 7.03 5.12 -7.32
C TRP A 286 6.44 5.94 -8.47
N ALA A 287 7.18 6.93 -8.97
CA ALA A 287 6.74 7.74 -10.12
C ALA A 287 6.49 6.90 -11.38
N ASN A 288 7.39 5.97 -11.68
CA ASN A 288 7.27 5.07 -12.83
C ASN A 288 6.13 4.05 -12.67
N ALA A 289 5.81 3.69 -11.44
CA ALA A 289 4.67 2.85 -11.08
C ALA A 289 3.35 3.65 -10.96
N HIS A 290 3.31 4.86 -11.51
CA HIS A 290 2.14 5.75 -11.55
C HIS A 290 1.67 6.31 -10.20
N LEU A 291 2.50 6.23 -9.16
CA LEU A 291 2.20 6.89 -7.90
C LEU A 291 2.74 8.32 -7.88
N ARG A 292 2.23 9.13 -6.96
CA ARG A 292 2.76 10.48 -6.70
C ARG A 292 3.81 10.38 -5.58
N PRO A 293 5.12 10.40 -5.91
CA PRO A 293 6.18 10.35 -4.92
C PRO A 293 6.11 11.57 -4.00
N VAL A 294 6.62 11.44 -2.77
CA VAL A 294 6.65 12.59 -1.84
C VAL A 294 7.58 13.70 -2.33
N PHE A 295 8.60 13.36 -3.12
CA PHE A 295 9.48 14.31 -3.78
C PHE A 295 9.05 14.50 -5.24
N ALA A 296 8.42 15.63 -5.53
CA ALA A 296 7.92 15.96 -6.87
C ALA A 296 9.00 15.95 -7.96
N SER A 297 10.27 16.20 -7.59
CA SER A 297 11.44 16.12 -8.47
C SER A 297 11.70 14.72 -9.04
N ALA A 298 11.19 13.67 -8.40
CA ALA A 298 11.32 12.30 -8.89
C ALA A 298 10.40 11.99 -10.09
N MET A 299 9.43 12.87 -10.38
CA MET A 299 8.52 12.69 -11.52
C MET A 299 9.13 13.27 -12.80
N SER A 300 9.52 12.40 -13.74
CA SER A 300 9.92 12.81 -15.08
C SER A 300 8.72 13.38 -15.88
N THR A 301 9.01 14.10 -16.97
CA THR A 301 7.98 14.56 -17.90
C THR A 301 7.16 13.39 -18.46
N GLU A 302 7.80 12.28 -18.78
CA GLU A 302 7.13 11.06 -19.24
C GLU A 302 6.20 10.47 -18.18
N ALA A 303 6.65 10.38 -16.91
CA ALA A 303 5.79 9.91 -15.83
C ALA A 303 4.57 10.81 -15.67
N ARG A 304 4.74 12.15 -15.71
CA ARG A 304 3.64 13.12 -15.61
C ARG A 304 2.61 12.98 -16.75
N SER A 305 3.05 12.72 -17.97
CA SER A 305 2.16 12.60 -19.14
C SER A 305 1.17 11.43 -19.06
N ARG A 306 1.39 10.51 -18.14
CA ARG A 306 0.49 9.37 -17.89
C ARG A 306 -0.66 9.67 -16.94
N PHE A 307 -0.64 10.81 -16.28
CA PHE A 307 -1.72 11.27 -15.40
C PHE A 307 -2.75 12.09 -16.16
N LEU A 308 -3.95 12.23 -15.60
CA LEU A 308 -4.91 13.22 -16.07
C LEU A 308 -4.29 14.63 -16.04
N PRO A 309 -4.80 15.57 -16.83
CA PRO A 309 -4.36 16.97 -16.79
C PRO A 309 -4.46 17.55 -15.37
N ASP A 310 -3.54 18.45 -15.02
CA ASP A 310 -3.51 19.08 -13.69
C ASP A 310 -4.83 19.82 -13.37
N SER A 311 -5.55 20.29 -14.38
CA SER A 311 -6.89 20.90 -14.23
C SER A 311 -7.91 19.97 -13.56
N GLU A 312 -7.83 18.67 -13.83
CA GLU A 312 -8.70 17.67 -13.20
C GLU A 312 -8.40 17.53 -11.70
N TYR A 313 -7.11 17.57 -11.34
CA TYR A 313 -6.66 17.46 -9.95
C TYR A 313 -6.97 18.70 -9.09
N LYS A 314 -7.36 19.81 -9.67
CA LYS A 314 -7.85 21.00 -8.91
C LYS A 314 -9.06 20.68 -8.03
N ARG A 315 -9.80 19.62 -8.34
CA ARG A 315 -10.93 19.14 -7.53
C ARG A 315 -10.52 18.19 -6.40
N THR A 316 -9.22 17.98 -6.22
CA THR A 316 -8.69 17.05 -5.19
C THR A 316 -8.22 17.85 -3.97
N GLN A 317 -8.68 17.45 -2.78
CA GLN A 317 -8.24 17.99 -1.51
C GLN A 317 -7.30 16.99 -0.82
N ALA A 318 -6.29 17.49 -0.10
CA ALA A 318 -5.49 16.62 0.77
C ALA A 318 -6.32 16.15 1.96
N VAL A 319 -6.26 14.87 2.30
CA VAL A 319 -6.86 14.35 3.53
C VAL A 319 -6.09 14.88 4.74
N ASP A 320 -6.81 15.43 5.71
CA ASP A 320 -6.28 15.66 7.05
C ASP A 320 -6.19 14.30 7.78
N VAL A 321 -4.97 13.75 7.83
CA VAL A 321 -4.73 12.40 8.39
C VAL A 321 -5.04 12.32 9.87
N PHE A 322 -4.90 13.41 10.62
CA PHE A 322 -5.19 13.44 12.06
C PHE A 322 -6.70 13.45 12.30
N LYS A 323 -7.45 14.28 11.57
CA LYS A 323 -8.92 14.29 11.63
C LYS A 323 -9.51 12.97 11.15
N LEU A 324 -8.97 12.40 10.07
CA LEU A 324 -9.41 11.08 9.61
C LEU A 324 -9.09 9.99 10.66
N ALA A 325 -7.91 10.01 11.28
CA ALA A 325 -7.55 9.07 12.33
C ALA A 325 -8.55 9.14 13.51
N ALA A 326 -8.87 10.35 13.95
CA ALA A 326 -9.85 10.58 15.03
C ALA A 326 -11.26 10.11 14.65
N ALA A 327 -11.67 10.27 13.39
CA ALA A 327 -12.97 9.88 12.88
C ALA A 327 -13.09 8.39 12.49
N SER A 328 -11.96 7.66 12.35
CA SER A 328 -11.94 6.30 11.79
C SER A 328 -12.92 5.34 12.47
N LYS A 329 -12.97 5.36 13.82
CA LYS A 329 -13.90 4.51 14.57
C LYS A 329 -15.35 4.89 14.33
N VAL A 330 -15.65 6.18 14.32
CA VAL A 330 -17.02 6.69 14.05
C VAL A 330 -17.47 6.31 12.65
N ILE A 331 -16.59 6.44 11.66
CA ILE A 331 -16.88 6.02 10.28
C ILE A 331 -17.20 4.52 10.24
N ALA A 332 -16.34 3.69 10.83
CA ALA A 332 -16.52 2.23 10.83
C ALA A 332 -17.83 1.80 11.51
N ASP A 333 -18.06 2.28 12.73
CA ASP A 333 -19.24 1.93 13.54
C ASP A 333 -20.53 2.38 12.85
N ARG A 334 -20.56 3.63 12.39
CA ARG A 334 -21.74 4.18 11.70
C ARG A 334 -22.01 3.51 10.37
N TYR A 335 -20.96 3.23 9.58
CA TYR A 335 -21.11 2.51 8.33
C TYR A 335 -21.75 1.13 8.57
N GLN A 336 -21.23 0.34 9.51
CA GLN A 336 -21.78 -0.97 9.83
C GLN A 336 -23.23 -0.91 10.31
N LYS A 337 -23.60 0.11 11.10
CA LYS A 337 -24.95 0.26 11.65
C LYS A 337 -25.97 0.75 10.63
N GLU A 338 -25.56 1.64 9.72
CA GLU A 338 -26.49 2.41 8.88
C GLU A 338 -26.50 1.96 7.42
N VAL A 339 -25.46 1.27 6.96
CA VAL A 339 -25.26 0.89 5.56
C VAL A 339 -25.09 -0.61 5.38
N GLY A 340 -24.20 -1.24 6.21
CA GLY A 340 -23.69 -2.59 6.01
C GLY A 340 -24.44 -3.71 6.69
#